data_7d6a53656a53c9eaecc2cc5117f4a909
#
_entry.id   7d6a53656a53c9eaecc2cc5117f4a909
#
_cell.length_a   1.000
_cell.length_b   1.000
_cell.length_c   1.000
_cell.angle_alpha   90.00
_cell.angle_beta   90.00
_cell.angle_gamma   90.00
#
_symmetry.space_group_name_H-M   'P 1'
#
loop_
_entity.id
_entity.type
_entity.pdbx_description
1 polymer ?
#
loop_
_entity_poly.entity_id
_entity_poly.type
_entity_poly.pdbx_seq_one_letter_code
_entity_poly.pdbx_strand_id
1 'polypeptide(L)'
;MNQGLPRAALALHQSTSPNSRLTSMPWELTYLVLGNSSVNPSPDFTEMDLFVLLVNAQMGISPEMVELWHQVQERQIPRILLVQDLESGDIDFDDISLIAARILEPIATPFLVIHSENGSPIGLISLDNLQVHVYSSGQLSKAEPDQELVTLVRDFRQEYQDEFL
;
A
#
# COMPACT_ATOMS: atom_id res chain seq x y z
N MET A 1 7.38 -29.99 9.34
CA MET A 1 8.28 -28.92 8.85
C MET A 1 7.83 -27.65 9.56
N ASN A 2 8.66 -27.11 10.43
CA ASN A 2 8.36 -25.85 11.11
C ASN A 2 8.57 -24.75 10.07
N GLN A 3 7.51 -24.31 9.40
CA GLN A 3 7.58 -23.09 8.61
C GLN A 3 7.70 -21.95 9.61
N GLY A 4 8.88 -21.33 9.69
CA GLY A 4 9.07 -20.09 10.44
C GLY A 4 8.10 -19.00 9.96
N LEU A 5 7.97 -17.92 10.72
CA LEU A 5 7.21 -16.76 10.26
C LEU A 5 7.85 -16.21 8.99
N PRO A 6 7.06 -15.72 8.02
CA PRO A 6 7.60 -15.04 6.85
C PRO A 6 8.41 -13.81 7.27
N ARG A 7 9.51 -13.56 6.57
CA ARG A 7 10.40 -12.43 6.82
C ARG A 7 10.04 -11.27 5.91
N ALA A 8 9.76 -10.13 6.49
CA ALA A 8 9.42 -8.92 5.75
C ALA A 8 10.38 -7.78 6.11
N ALA A 9 10.87 -7.07 5.09
CA ALA A 9 11.57 -5.82 5.27
C ALA A 9 10.55 -4.66 5.20
N LEU A 10 10.51 -3.82 6.23
CA LEU A 10 9.68 -2.63 6.29
C LEU A 10 10.56 -1.38 6.16
N ALA A 11 10.51 -0.75 4.99
CA ALA A 11 11.20 0.50 4.73
C ALA A 11 10.31 1.70 5.02
N LEU A 12 10.81 2.68 5.77
CA LEU A 12 10.08 3.88 6.15
C LEU A 12 11.03 5.06 6.36
N HIS A 13 10.53 6.28 6.19
CA HIS A 13 11.29 7.48 6.54
C HIS A 13 11.40 7.63 8.06
N GLN A 14 12.53 8.18 8.55
CA GLN A 14 12.82 8.33 10.00
C GLN A 14 11.75 9.06 10.80
N SER A 15 10.98 9.96 10.16
CA SER A 15 9.86 10.69 10.80
C SER A 15 8.53 9.95 10.69
N THR A 16 8.50 8.77 10.10
CA THR A 16 7.30 7.94 9.95
C THR A 16 7.31 6.83 10.99
N SER A 17 6.19 6.63 11.67
CA SER A 17 6.01 5.51 12.61
C SER A 17 4.94 4.56 12.06
N PRO A 18 5.22 3.25 11.96
CA PRO A 18 4.23 2.28 11.52
C PRO A 18 3.10 2.17 12.55
N ASN A 19 1.87 2.00 12.08
CA ASN A 19 0.75 1.80 12.98
C ASN A 19 0.80 0.41 13.67
N SER A 20 0.07 0.26 14.77
CA SER A 20 0.09 -0.94 15.59
C SER A 20 -0.44 -2.19 14.86
N ARG A 21 -1.32 -2.04 13.86
CA ARG A 21 -1.83 -3.18 13.09
C ARG A 21 -0.74 -3.80 12.24
N LEU A 22 0.09 -2.97 11.59
CA LEU A 22 1.21 -3.45 10.79
C LEU A 22 2.23 -4.19 11.64
N THR A 23 2.56 -3.66 12.82
CA THR A 23 3.54 -4.28 13.72
C THR A 23 3.02 -5.53 14.45
N SER A 24 1.71 -5.75 14.47
CA SER A 24 1.08 -6.94 15.09
C SER A 24 0.85 -8.10 14.13
N MET A 25 1.22 -7.96 12.85
CA MET A 25 1.08 -9.05 11.89
C MET A 25 2.04 -10.21 12.17
N PRO A 26 1.69 -11.46 11.81
CA PRO A 26 2.49 -12.64 12.11
C PRO A 26 3.64 -12.81 11.11
N TRP A 27 4.58 -11.88 11.11
CA TRP A 27 5.81 -11.91 10.34
C TRP A 27 7.02 -11.42 11.15
N GLU A 28 8.20 -11.81 10.74
CA GLU A 28 9.46 -11.32 11.29
C GLU A 28 9.84 -10.04 10.53
N LEU A 29 9.71 -8.88 11.20
CA LEU A 29 9.95 -7.57 10.59
C LEU A 29 11.39 -7.11 10.78
N THR A 30 12.05 -6.76 9.68
CA THR A 30 13.30 -6.00 9.66
C THR A 30 13.02 -4.57 9.24
N TYR A 31 13.41 -3.59 10.06
CA TYR A 31 13.17 -2.18 9.78
C TYR A 31 14.33 -1.56 8.99
N LEU A 32 14.00 -0.87 7.91
CA LEU A 32 14.90 -0.06 7.10
C LEU A 32 14.50 1.41 7.24
N VAL A 33 15.21 2.15 8.08
CA VAL A 33 14.89 3.57 8.34
C VAL A 33 15.68 4.44 7.37
N LEU A 34 14.97 5.18 6.53
CA LEU A 34 15.51 6.07 5.49
C LEU A 34 15.61 7.51 6.01
N GLY A 35 16.47 8.32 5.39
CA GLY A 35 16.67 9.74 5.74
C GLY A 35 17.62 9.97 6.90
N ASN A 36 18.31 8.94 7.38
CA ASN A 36 19.37 9.09 8.38
C ASN A 36 20.74 8.99 7.69
N SER A 37 21.55 10.05 7.76
CA SER A 37 22.88 10.12 7.13
C SER A 37 23.93 9.14 7.71
N SER A 38 23.60 8.40 8.73
CA SER A 38 24.39 7.30 9.24
C SER A 38 24.15 6.09 8.32
N VAL A 39 25.19 5.74 7.59
CA VAL A 39 25.32 4.59 6.68
C VAL A 39 24.49 3.41 7.18
N ASN A 40 23.26 3.25 6.63
CA ASN A 40 22.61 1.97 6.72
C ASN A 40 23.42 1.03 5.80
N PRO A 41 23.97 -0.08 6.31
CA PRO A 41 24.51 -1.09 5.43
C PRO A 41 23.43 -1.44 4.43
N SER A 42 23.81 -1.66 3.18
CA SER A 42 22.87 -2.13 2.16
C SER A 42 22.08 -3.29 2.75
N PRO A 43 20.75 -3.20 2.77
CA PRO A 43 19.95 -4.22 3.41
C PRO A 43 20.23 -5.58 2.78
N ASP A 44 20.41 -6.60 3.61
CA ASP A 44 20.52 -7.97 3.12
C ASP A 44 19.12 -8.50 2.79
N PHE A 45 18.81 -8.53 1.51
CA PHE A 45 17.54 -9.05 1.00
C PHE A 45 17.56 -10.56 0.73
N THR A 46 18.65 -11.27 1.04
CA THR A 46 18.85 -12.66 0.61
C THR A 46 17.80 -13.64 1.18
N GLU A 47 17.21 -13.30 2.31
CA GLU A 47 16.24 -14.15 3.01
C GLU A 47 14.90 -13.45 3.26
N MET A 48 14.55 -12.46 2.43
CA MET A 48 13.30 -11.73 2.56
C MET A 48 12.23 -12.33 1.65
N ASP A 49 11.07 -12.60 2.22
CA ASP A 49 9.90 -13.12 1.51
C ASP A 49 9.01 -11.98 0.98
N LEU A 50 9.09 -10.81 1.60
CA LEU A 50 8.26 -9.65 1.28
C LEU A 50 9.00 -8.34 1.59
N PHE A 51 8.84 -7.37 0.72
CA PHE A 51 9.25 -5.99 0.97
C PHE A 51 8.01 -5.09 1.11
N VAL A 52 8.00 -4.26 2.14
CA VAL A 52 6.92 -3.30 2.40
C VAL A 52 7.52 -1.91 2.43
N LEU A 53 7.09 -1.04 1.52
CA LEU A 53 7.42 0.38 1.55
C LEU A 53 6.29 1.15 2.22
N LEU A 54 6.56 1.73 3.38
CA LEU A 54 5.60 2.55 4.11
C LEU A 54 5.81 4.02 3.78
N VAL A 55 4.83 4.61 3.12
CA VAL A 55 4.82 6.01 2.69
C VAL A 55 3.84 6.80 3.54
N ASN A 56 4.27 7.94 4.04
CA ASN A 56 3.38 8.95 4.58
C ASN A 56 2.88 9.81 3.40
N ALA A 57 1.56 9.89 3.18
CA ALA A 57 0.96 10.60 2.05
C ALA A 57 1.40 12.06 1.96
N GLN A 58 1.56 12.73 3.10
CA GLN A 58 1.92 14.13 3.17
C GLN A 58 3.40 14.41 2.89
N MET A 59 4.25 13.39 3.05
CA MET A 59 5.69 13.49 2.76
C MET A 59 6.03 13.00 1.35
N GLY A 60 5.18 12.18 0.76
CA GLY A 60 5.38 11.58 -0.55
C GLY A 60 6.48 10.50 -0.57
N ILE A 61 6.94 10.18 -1.77
CA ILE A 61 7.94 9.15 -2.03
C ILE A 61 9.29 9.83 -2.29
N SER A 62 10.29 9.56 -1.45
CA SER A 62 11.62 10.13 -1.58
C SER A 62 12.48 9.41 -2.64
N PRO A 63 13.53 10.06 -3.18
CA PRO A 63 14.47 9.40 -4.11
C PRO A 63 15.11 8.13 -3.53
N GLU A 64 15.39 8.10 -2.23
CA GLU A 64 15.94 6.93 -1.54
C GLU A 64 14.94 5.76 -1.53
N MET A 65 13.64 6.05 -1.38
CA MET A 65 12.57 5.04 -1.48
C MET A 65 12.47 4.47 -2.89
N VAL A 66 12.61 5.31 -3.91
CA VAL A 66 12.60 4.89 -5.32
C VAL A 66 13.78 3.96 -5.60
N GLU A 67 14.98 4.35 -5.18
CA GLU A 67 16.19 3.54 -5.37
C GLU A 67 16.06 2.18 -4.68
N LEU A 68 15.57 2.15 -3.45
CA LEU A 68 15.36 0.92 -2.69
C LEU A 68 14.31 0.02 -3.34
N TRP A 69 13.20 0.59 -3.84
CA TRP A 69 12.18 -0.13 -4.58
C TRP A 69 12.75 -0.85 -5.80
N HIS A 70 13.56 -0.15 -6.61
CA HIS A 70 14.20 -0.74 -7.79
C HIS A 70 15.21 -1.83 -7.44
N GLN A 71 15.99 -1.66 -6.37
CA GLN A 71 16.91 -2.71 -5.90
C GLN A 71 16.17 -3.99 -5.49
N VAL A 72 14.99 -3.86 -4.87
CA VAL A 72 14.14 -5.00 -4.50
C VAL A 72 13.49 -5.63 -5.74
N GLN A 73 13.07 -4.79 -6.70
CA GLN A 73 12.52 -5.22 -7.98
C GLN A 73 13.50 -6.09 -8.77
N GLU A 74 14.75 -5.67 -8.89
CA GLU A 74 15.80 -6.44 -9.56
C GLU A 74 16.00 -7.83 -8.95
N ARG A 75 15.71 -8.00 -7.66
CA ARG A 75 15.78 -9.28 -6.95
C ARG A 75 14.51 -10.10 -7.03
N GLN A 76 13.47 -9.58 -7.69
CA GLN A 76 12.17 -10.22 -7.86
C GLN A 76 11.47 -10.55 -6.51
N ILE A 77 11.76 -9.78 -5.47
CA ILE A 77 11.08 -9.93 -4.18
C ILE A 77 9.67 -9.30 -4.29
N PRO A 78 8.62 -10.00 -3.83
CA PRO A 78 7.28 -9.45 -3.74
C PRO A 78 7.27 -8.12 -2.97
N ARG A 79 6.55 -7.13 -3.48
CA ARG A 79 6.57 -5.76 -2.94
C ARG A 79 5.16 -5.27 -2.68
N ILE A 80 5.01 -4.53 -1.58
CA ILE A 80 3.76 -3.85 -1.23
C ILE A 80 4.09 -2.40 -0.91
N LEU A 81 3.31 -1.49 -1.46
CA LEU A 81 3.27 -0.09 -1.04
C LEU A 81 2.13 0.09 -0.03
N LEU A 82 2.46 0.54 1.17
CA LEU A 82 1.49 0.96 2.17
C LEU A 82 1.51 2.46 2.31
N VAL A 83 0.34 3.06 2.29
CA VAL A 83 0.18 4.50 2.46
C VAL A 83 -0.56 4.78 3.75
N GLN A 84 -0.07 5.74 4.54
CA GLN A 84 -0.71 6.21 5.75
C GLN A 84 -0.84 7.74 5.76
N ASP A 85 -1.61 8.27 6.71
CA ASP A 85 -1.86 9.70 6.90
C ASP A 85 -2.57 10.38 5.69
N LEU A 86 -3.45 9.63 5.02
CA LEU A 86 -4.30 10.15 3.93
C LEU A 86 -5.33 11.18 4.42
N GLU A 87 -5.73 11.12 5.70
CA GLU A 87 -6.77 11.99 6.27
C GLU A 87 -6.27 13.38 6.67
N SER A 88 -4.95 13.60 6.67
CA SER A 88 -4.34 14.79 7.30
C SER A 88 -3.93 15.89 6.34
N GLY A 89 -4.27 15.82 5.04
CA GLY A 89 -3.81 16.82 4.08
C GLY A 89 -4.56 16.85 2.75
N ASP A 90 -3.96 17.52 1.78
CA ASP A 90 -4.53 17.75 0.46
C ASP A 90 -4.28 16.61 -0.54
N ILE A 91 -3.45 15.62 -0.17
CA ILE A 91 -3.12 14.47 -1.03
C ILE A 91 -4.03 13.30 -0.64
N ASP A 92 -4.81 12.85 -1.60
CA ASP A 92 -5.68 11.69 -1.45
C ASP A 92 -5.03 10.38 -1.94
N PHE A 93 -5.79 9.28 -1.87
CA PHE A 93 -5.33 7.96 -2.30
C PHE A 93 -5.03 7.91 -3.80
N ASP A 94 -5.84 8.55 -4.62
CA ASP A 94 -5.70 8.52 -6.07
C ASP A 94 -4.45 9.30 -6.51
N ASP A 95 -4.17 10.44 -5.88
CA ASP A 95 -2.95 11.21 -6.11
C ASP A 95 -1.69 10.41 -5.81
N ILE A 96 -1.61 9.80 -4.62
CA ILE A 96 -0.41 9.04 -4.24
C ILE A 96 -0.26 7.77 -5.07
N SER A 97 -1.35 7.13 -5.48
CA SER A 97 -1.34 5.96 -6.35
C SER A 97 -0.82 6.32 -7.73
N LEU A 98 -1.27 7.43 -8.29
CA LEU A 98 -0.81 7.95 -9.59
C LEU A 98 0.68 8.32 -9.56
N ILE A 99 1.13 8.98 -8.50
CA ILE A 99 2.55 9.32 -8.29
C ILE A 99 3.38 8.05 -8.21
N ALA A 100 2.98 7.09 -7.39
CA ALA A 100 3.67 5.83 -7.21
C ALA A 100 3.78 5.04 -8.52
N ALA A 101 2.68 4.94 -9.30
CA ALA A 101 2.68 4.27 -10.59
C ALA A 101 3.63 4.90 -11.61
N ARG A 102 3.88 6.21 -11.52
CA ARG A 102 4.79 6.93 -12.43
C ARG A 102 6.26 6.81 -12.06
N ILE A 103 6.57 6.77 -10.76
CA ILE A 103 7.96 6.87 -10.29
C ILE A 103 8.55 5.55 -9.81
N LEU A 104 7.71 4.57 -9.44
CA LEU A 104 8.14 3.24 -9.04
C LEU A 104 7.96 2.25 -10.19
N GLU A 105 6.75 1.85 -10.45
CA GLU A 105 6.30 0.93 -11.51
C GLU A 105 4.77 0.96 -11.58
N PRO A 106 4.12 0.44 -12.63
CA PRO A 106 2.69 0.21 -12.61
C PRO A 106 2.30 -0.62 -11.37
N ILE A 107 1.45 -0.04 -10.53
CA ILE A 107 1.03 -0.64 -9.26
C ILE A 107 -0.44 -1.01 -9.37
N ALA A 108 -0.76 -2.27 -9.06
CA ALA A 108 -2.13 -2.69 -8.90
C ALA A 108 -2.74 -2.13 -7.63
N THR A 109 -3.88 -1.53 -7.77
CA THR A 109 -4.71 -1.12 -6.64
C THR A 109 -5.86 -2.11 -6.48
N PRO A 110 -5.87 -2.96 -5.42
CA PRO A 110 -6.96 -3.91 -5.22
C PRO A 110 -8.26 -3.26 -4.74
N PHE A 111 -8.27 -1.95 -4.61
CA PHE A 111 -9.40 -1.15 -4.15
C PHE A 111 -9.58 0.09 -5.02
N LEU A 112 -10.85 0.52 -5.17
CA LEU A 112 -11.20 1.84 -5.69
C LEU A 112 -11.86 2.66 -4.60
N VAL A 113 -11.61 3.97 -4.59
CA VAL A 113 -12.25 4.90 -3.67
C VAL A 113 -13.67 5.20 -4.14
N ILE A 114 -14.61 5.11 -3.22
CA ILE A 114 -16.00 5.52 -3.46
C ILE A 114 -16.16 6.96 -2.97
N HIS A 115 -16.57 7.84 -3.87
CA HIS A 115 -16.83 9.24 -3.54
C HIS A 115 -18.33 9.50 -3.45
N SER A 116 -18.71 10.40 -2.57
CA SER A 116 -20.07 10.96 -2.50
C SER A 116 -20.31 11.98 -3.61
N GLU A 117 -21.55 12.43 -3.79
CA GLU A 117 -21.91 13.42 -4.80
C GLU A 117 -21.11 14.75 -4.72
N ASN A 118 -20.63 15.11 -3.55
CA ASN A 118 -19.80 16.27 -3.34
C ASN A 118 -18.29 16.04 -3.54
N GLY A 119 -17.90 14.82 -3.99
CA GLY A 119 -16.51 14.44 -4.24
C GLY A 119 -15.74 13.98 -2.98
N SER A 120 -16.36 13.93 -1.81
CA SER A 120 -15.66 13.45 -0.60
C SER A 120 -15.57 11.93 -0.59
N PRO A 121 -14.41 11.35 -0.21
CA PRO A 121 -14.27 9.90 -0.09
C PRO A 121 -15.14 9.37 1.06
N ILE A 122 -15.94 8.34 0.79
CA ILE A 122 -16.86 7.73 1.75
C ILE A 122 -16.60 6.26 2.01
N GLY A 123 -15.77 5.63 1.19
CA GLY A 123 -15.45 4.21 1.34
C GLY A 123 -14.53 3.70 0.26
N LEU A 124 -14.29 2.40 0.30
CA LEU A 124 -13.52 1.65 -0.67
C LEU A 124 -14.33 0.46 -1.17
N ILE A 125 -14.22 0.11 -2.44
CA ILE A 125 -14.70 -1.16 -2.97
C ILE A 125 -13.51 -2.06 -3.34
N SER A 126 -13.53 -3.30 -2.87
CA SER A 126 -12.53 -4.31 -3.23
C SER A 126 -12.79 -4.84 -4.65
N LEU A 127 -11.78 -4.83 -5.51
CA LEU A 127 -11.86 -5.39 -6.87
C LEU A 127 -11.82 -6.93 -6.85
N ASP A 128 -11.29 -7.53 -5.80
CA ASP A 128 -11.24 -8.98 -5.63
C ASP A 128 -12.64 -9.57 -5.40
N ASN A 129 -13.34 -9.11 -4.37
CA ASN A 129 -14.58 -9.70 -3.91
C ASN A 129 -15.80 -8.76 -3.95
N LEU A 130 -15.64 -7.54 -4.48
CA LEU A 130 -16.67 -6.49 -4.55
C LEU A 130 -17.22 -6.05 -3.18
N GLN A 131 -16.55 -6.37 -2.08
CA GLN A 131 -16.99 -5.92 -0.76
C GLN A 131 -16.73 -4.42 -0.59
N VAL A 132 -17.76 -3.70 -0.17
CA VAL A 132 -17.66 -2.27 0.15
C VAL A 132 -17.24 -2.09 1.60
N HIS A 133 -16.23 -1.27 1.82
CA HIS A 133 -15.71 -0.87 3.12
C HIS A 133 -16.02 0.59 3.35
N VAL A 134 -16.92 0.89 4.27
CA VAL A 134 -17.32 2.26 4.61
C VAL A 134 -16.68 2.69 5.91
N TYR A 135 -16.04 3.84 5.90
CA TYR A 135 -15.44 4.44 7.08
C TYR A 135 -16.37 5.54 7.61
N SER A 136 -17.01 5.30 8.73
CA SER A 136 -17.81 6.31 9.40
C SER A 136 -17.47 6.40 10.88
N SER A 137 -17.21 7.62 11.37
CA SER A 137 -16.92 7.87 12.79
C SER A 137 -15.78 7.02 13.36
N GLY A 138 -14.74 6.73 12.54
CA GLY A 138 -13.60 5.89 12.94
C GLY A 138 -13.88 4.39 13.01
N GLN A 139 -15.06 3.95 12.58
CA GLN A 139 -15.43 2.54 12.51
C GLN A 139 -15.50 2.08 11.05
N LEU A 140 -14.91 0.92 10.80
CA LEU A 140 -15.01 0.21 9.54
C LEU A 140 -16.30 -0.64 9.54
N SER A 141 -17.19 -0.40 8.60
CA SER A 141 -18.33 -1.27 8.32
C SER A 141 -18.18 -1.89 6.93
N LYS A 142 -18.78 -3.07 6.73
CA LYS A 142 -18.82 -3.77 5.46
C LYS A 142 -20.23 -3.75 4.91
N ALA A 143 -20.35 -3.56 3.61
CA ALA A 143 -21.62 -3.55 2.91
C ALA A 143 -21.48 -4.28 1.56
N GLU A 144 -22.60 -4.74 1.04
CA GLU A 144 -22.69 -5.21 -0.33
C GLU A 144 -22.84 -4.01 -1.27
N PRO A 145 -22.21 -4.03 -2.45
CA PRO A 145 -22.38 -2.97 -3.43
C PRO A 145 -23.78 -3.01 -4.05
N ASP A 146 -24.31 -1.88 -4.42
CA ASP A 146 -25.47 -1.82 -5.27
C ASP A 146 -25.14 -2.17 -6.74
N GLN A 147 -26.18 -2.39 -7.56
CA GLN A 147 -25.99 -2.82 -8.95
C GLN A 147 -25.34 -1.74 -9.81
N GLU A 148 -25.52 -0.47 -9.49
CA GLU A 148 -24.91 0.65 -10.21
C GLU A 148 -23.42 0.67 -9.99
N LEU A 149 -22.97 0.57 -8.73
CA LEU A 149 -21.56 0.49 -8.37
C LEU A 149 -20.87 -0.73 -8.98
N VAL A 150 -21.51 -1.93 -8.95
CA VAL A 150 -20.97 -3.13 -9.61
C VAL A 150 -20.77 -2.92 -11.10
N THR A 151 -21.69 -2.22 -11.74
CA THR A 151 -21.60 -1.93 -13.18
C THR A 151 -20.47 -0.94 -13.47
N LEU A 152 -20.31 0.08 -12.62
CA LEU A 152 -19.30 1.11 -12.76
C LEU A 152 -17.87 0.54 -12.63
N VAL A 153 -17.65 -0.38 -11.69
CA VAL A 153 -16.32 -0.93 -11.42
C VAL A 153 -15.95 -2.15 -12.24
N ARG A 154 -16.84 -2.62 -13.12
CA ARG A 154 -16.66 -3.88 -13.89
C ARG A 154 -15.36 -3.92 -14.68
N ASP A 155 -15.08 -2.86 -15.42
CA ASP A 155 -13.92 -2.82 -16.31
C ASP A 155 -12.61 -2.77 -15.51
N PHE A 156 -12.57 -2.00 -14.45
CA PHE A 156 -11.42 -1.97 -13.50
C PHE A 156 -11.20 -3.33 -12.83
N ARG A 157 -12.27 -4.01 -12.46
CA ARG A 157 -12.17 -5.35 -11.88
C ARG A 157 -11.63 -6.36 -12.89
N GLN A 158 -12.08 -6.30 -14.13
CA GLN A 158 -11.60 -7.19 -15.19
C GLN A 158 -10.10 -6.98 -15.43
N GLU A 159 -9.66 -5.73 -15.55
CA GLU A 159 -8.25 -5.38 -15.70
C GLU A 159 -7.41 -5.89 -14.52
N TYR A 160 -7.88 -5.68 -13.28
CA TYR A 160 -7.22 -6.21 -12.09
C TYR A 160 -7.11 -7.74 -12.10
N GLN A 161 -8.18 -8.45 -12.50
CA GLN A 161 -8.18 -9.91 -12.57
C GLN A 161 -7.24 -10.44 -13.66
N ASP A 162 -7.20 -9.80 -14.81
CA ASP A 162 -6.35 -10.20 -15.93
C ASP A 162 -4.86 -10.01 -15.62
N GLU A 163 -4.51 -9.05 -14.75
CA GLU A 163 -3.13 -8.75 -14.37
C GLU A 163 -2.63 -9.62 -13.20
N PHE A 164 -3.50 -10.03 -12.26
CA PHE A 164 -3.08 -10.62 -10.97
C PHE A 164 -3.62 -12.03 -10.68
N LEU A 165 -4.54 -12.56 -11.47
CA LEU A 165 -5.13 -13.88 -11.27
C LEU A 165 -4.95 -14.79 -12.47
#